data_6b3bc57bc0269bea9518882ee6dc4239
#
_entry.id   6b3bc57bc0269bea9518882ee6dc4239
#
_cell.length_a   1.000
_cell.length_b   1.000
_cell.length_c   1.000
_cell.angle_alpha   90.00
_cell.angle_beta   90.00
_cell.angle_gamma   90.00
#
_symmetry.space_group_name_H-M   'P 1'
#
loop_
_entity.id
_entity.type
_entity.pdbx_description
1 polymer ?
#
loop_
_entity_poly.entity_id
_entity_poly.type
_entity_poly.pdbx_seq_one_letter_code
_entity_poly.pdbx_strand_id
1 'polypeptide(L)'
;MTHQLTEADISRVLARFYDRVRADEQLGPVFQVVEDWNEHLTRLSEFWSSMMLTTGRYKGNPLSMHLVHAEKIQPAMFIRWLELWHQATDELLPTQTAREMQAKAKTIAARFSLMICGEKLIADAVPQPPTAPTPYRISSLFDETTLPRALLGAHALKAGTWGIVRVEEGQVRYREDGISSPRLLEPGTPAIIPPEISHNLELAGPVKLRVEFHDRRPVEIYQH
;
A
#
# COMPACT_ATOMS: atom_id res chain seq x y z
N MET A 1 -6.28 -12.12 24.94
CA MET A 1 -7.34 -12.93 24.29
C MET A 1 -7.43 -12.48 22.84
N THR A 2 -7.14 -13.36 21.89
CA THR A 2 -7.29 -13.07 20.46
C THR A 2 -8.78 -13.02 20.15
N HIS A 3 -9.27 -11.88 19.68
CA HIS A 3 -10.65 -11.75 19.22
C HIS A 3 -10.85 -12.66 18.00
N GLN A 4 -11.73 -13.64 18.12
CA GLN A 4 -12.09 -14.49 16.99
C GLN A 4 -13.15 -13.79 16.16
N LEU A 5 -12.93 -13.67 14.85
CA LEU A 5 -13.88 -13.08 13.90
C LEU A 5 -15.22 -13.83 13.96
N THR A 6 -16.32 -13.08 14.04
CA THR A 6 -17.68 -13.62 14.03
C THR A 6 -18.47 -13.18 12.81
N GLU A 7 -19.61 -13.85 12.54
CA GLU A 7 -20.53 -13.42 11.48
C GLU A 7 -21.15 -12.05 11.76
N ALA A 8 -21.35 -11.70 13.02
CA ALA A 8 -21.82 -10.38 13.41
C ALA A 8 -20.79 -9.29 13.07
N ASP A 9 -19.50 -9.57 13.23
CA ASP A 9 -18.44 -8.65 12.84
C ASP A 9 -18.41 -8.46 11.33
N ILE A 10 -18.53 -9.54 10.56
CA ILE A 10 -18.60 -9.47 9.08
C ILE A 10 -19.79 -8.61 8.66
N SER A 11 -20.97 -8.83 9.22
CA SER A 11 -22.17 -8.06 8.89
C SER A 11 -22.02 -6.57 9.21
N ARG A 12 -21.41 -6.23 10.35
CA ARG A 12 -21.14 -4.82 10.72
C ARG A 12 -20.15 -4.14 9.76
N VAL A 13 -19.08 -4.85 9.40
CA VAL A 13 -18.10 -4.34 8.43
C VAL A 13 -18.75 -4.10 7.08
N LEU A 14 -19.55 -5.05 6.59
CA LEU A 14 -20.24 -4.92 5.31
C LEU A 14 -21.23 -3.75 5.30
N ALA A 15 -22.04 -3.60 6.34
CA ALA A 15 -22.97 -2.48 6.45
C ALA A 15 -22.21 -1.14 6.39
N ARG A 16 -21.16 -0.99 7.21
CA ARG A 16 -20.35 0.23 7.25
C ARG A 16 -19.63 0.51 5.94
N PHE A 17 -19.10 -0.53 5.33
CA PHE A 17 -18.41 -0.43 4.05
C PHE A 17 -19.36 0.03 2.93
N TYR A 18 -20.51 -0.62 2.79
CA TYR A 18 -21.45 -0.28 1.72
C TYR A 18 -22.19 1.05 1.94
N ASP A 19 -22.32 1.53 3.19
CA ASP A 19 -22.75 2.90 3.45
C ASP A 19 -21.77 3.91 2.81
N ARG A 20 -20.45 3.66 2.93
CA ARG A 20 -19.42 4.48 2.30
C ARG A 20 -19.41 4.35 0.78
N VAL A 21 -19.51 3.12 0.25
CA VAL A 21 -19.55 2.87 -1.21
C VAL A 21 -20.72 3.60 -1.86
N ARG A 22 -21.88 3.58 -1.25
CA ARG A 22 -23.08 4.26 -1.76
C ARG A 22 -22.94 5.78 -1.76
N ALA A 23 -22.21 6.34 -0.81
CA ALA A 23 -21.94 7.78 -0.71
C ALA A 23 -20.73 8.23 -1.53
N ASP A 24 -19.95 7.30 -2.09
CA ASP A 24 -18.73 7.60 -2.84
C ASP A 24 -19.04 8.07 -4.26
N GLU A 25 -18.42 9.17 -4.69
CA GLU A 25 -18.67 9.78 -6.00
C GLU A 25 -18.26 8.87 -7.16
N GLN A 26 -17.24 8.03 -6.98
CA GLN A 26 -16.73 7.15 -8.02
C GLN A 26 -17.47 5.81 -8.06
N LEU A 27 -17.75 5.22 -6.90
CA LEU A 27 -18.36 3.89 -6.79
C LEU A 27 -19.88 3.93 -6.74
N GLY A 28 -20.47 4.93 -6.07
CA GLY A 28 -21.92 5.03 -5.90
C GLY A 28 -22.72 4.83 -7.19
N PRO A 29 -22.35 5.49 -8.30
CA PRO A 29 -23.05 5.31 -9.58
C PRO A 29 -23.05 3.87 -10.12
N VAL A 30 -21.96 3.12 -9.91
CA VAL A 30 -21.87 1.71 -10.37
C VAL A 30 -22.78 0.81 -9.55
N PHE A 31 -22.94 1.11 -8.27
CA PHE A 31 -23.77 0.33 -7.34
C PHE A 31 -25.26 0.66 -7.41
N GLN A 32 -25.70 1.63 -8.23
CA GLN A 32 -27.13 1.90 -8.50
C GLN A 32 -27.87 0.71 -9.15
N VAL A 33 -27.14 -0.24 -9.70
CA VAL A 33 -27.70 -1.49 -10.25
C VAL A 33 -28.24 -2.43 -9.16
N VAL A 34 -27.92 -2.18 -7.88
CA VAL A 34 -28.39 -2.98 -6.75
C VAL A 34 -29.78 -2.50 -6.35
N GLU A 35 -30.79 -3.25 -6.71
CA GLU A 35 -32.21 -2.94 -6.42
C GLU A 35 -32.59 -3.26 -4.97
N ASP A 36 -32.16 -4.43 -4.47
CA ASP A 36 -32.39 -4.86 -3.10
C ASP A 36 -31.08 -4.97 -2.31
N TRP A 37 -30.83 -3.96 -1.49
CA TRP A 37 -29.66 -3.89 -0.63
C TRP A 37 -29.64 -4.92 0.49
N ASN A 38 -30.81 -5.32 1.00
CA ASN A 38 -30.89 -6.32 2.06
C ASN A 38 -30.49 -7.71 1.54
N GLU A 39 -31.02 -8.07 0.36
CA GLU A 39 -30.63 -9.31 -0.31
C GLU A 39 -29.14 -9.27 -0.69
N HIS A 40 -28.64 -8.16 -1.21
CA HIS A 40 -27.25 -8.00 -1.59
C HIS A 40 -26.30 -8.17 -0.40
N LEU A 41 -26.57 -7.49 0.73
CA LEU A 41 -25.78 -7.60 1.96
C LEU A 41 -25.84 -9.02 2.56
N THR A 42 -26.97 -9.69 2.47
CA THR A 42 -27.11 -11.09 2.91
C THR A 42 -26.17 -12.00 2.09
N ARG A 43 -26.20 -11.90 0.77
CA ARG A 43 -25.31 -12.67 -0.12
C ARG A 43 -23.82 -12.37 0.12
N LEU A 44 -23.49 -11.12 0.39
CA LEU A 44 -22.12 -10.72 0.72
C LEU A 44 -21.68 -11.25 2.09
N SER A 45 -22.60 -11.27 3.07
CA SER A 45 -22.32 -11.88 4.39
C SER A 45 -22.04 -13.36 4.25
N GLU A 46 -22.80 -14.09 3.46
CA GLU A 46 -22.56 -15.51 3.16
C GLU A 46 -21.22 -15.72 2.43
N PHE A 47 -20.89 -14.84 1.46
CA PHE A 47 -19.63 -14.89 0.75
C PHE A 47 -18.44 -14.70 1.70
N TRP A 48 -18.44 -13.62 2.49
CA TRP A 48 -17.35 -13.34 3.42
C TRP A 48 -17.27 -14.35 4.56
N SER A 49 -18.40 -14.84 5.06
CA SER A 49 -18.45 -15.93 6.03
C SER A 49 -17.83 -17.22 5.47
N SER A 50 -18.09 -17.54 4.20
CA SER A 50 -17.47 -18.69 3.53
C SER A 50 -15.96 -18.50 3.35
N MET A 51 -15.50 -17.27 3.04
CA MET A 51 -14.10 -16.95 2.82
C MET A 51 -13.26 -16.88 4.10
N MET A 52 -13.86 -16.39 5.20
CA MET A 52 -13.13 -16.10 6.44
C MET A 52 -13.35 -17.18 7.51
N LEU A 53 -14.55 -17.76 7.56
CA LEU A 53 -14.97 -18.74 8.57
C LEU A 53 -15.18 -20.15 8.01
N THR A 54 -14.96 -20.34 6.71
CA THR A 54 -15.08 -21.63 6.03
C THR A 54 -16.49 -22.24 6.12
N THR A 55 -17.55 -21.40 6.24
CA THR A 55 -18.91 -21.87 6.43
C THR A 55 -19.51 -22.59 5.22
N GLY A 56 -19.00 -22.31 4.02
CA GLY A 56 -19.46 -22.90 2.76
C GLY A 56 -20.89 -22.54 2.37
N ARG A 57 -21.49 -21.49 2.95
CA ARG A 57 -22.88 -21.06 2.66
C ARG A 57 -23.02 -20.42 1.27
N TYR A 58 -22.03 -19.67 0.85
CA TYR A 58 -22.07 -19.02 -0.46
C TYR A 58 -21.87 -20.04 -1.59
N LYS A 59 -22.86 -20.13 -2.48
CA LYS A 59 -22.85 -21.04 -3.64
C LYS A 59 -22.83 -20.29 -4.98
N GLY A 60 -22.70 -18.97 -4.95
CA GLY A 60 -22.71 -18.13 -6.15
C GLY A 60 -21.35 -18.01 -6.84
N ASN A 61 -21.35 -17.29 -7.95
CA ASN A 61 -20.12 -16.86 -8.64
C ASN A 61 -20.10 -15.31 -8.69
N PRO A 62 -19.36 -14.64 -7.79
CA PRO A 62 -19.37 -13.19 -7.75
C PRO A 62 -18.75 -12.57 -9.02
N LEU A 63 -17.80 -13.23 -9.68
CA LEU A 63 -17.18 -12.72 -10.90
C LEU A 63 -18.19 -12.61 -12.06
N SER A 64 -19.05 -13.62 -12.23
CA SER A 64 -20.02 -13.59 -13.34
C SER A 64 -21.02 -12.44 -13.20
N MET A 65 -21.40 -12.07 -11.99
CA MET A 65 -22.29 -10.92 -11.75
C MET A 65 -21.60 -9.57 -12.09
N HIS A 66 -20.31 -9.45 -11.87
CA HIS A 66 -19.56 -8.25 -12.25
C HIS A 66 -19.31 -8.17 -13.75
N LEU A 67 -19.13 -9.32 -14.44
CA LEU A 67 -18.96 -9.36 -15.89
C LEU A 67 -20.19 -8.84 -16.66
N VAL A 68 -21.40 -8.99 -16.12
CA VAL A 68 -22.63 -8.43 -16.71
C VAL A 68 -22.59 -6.89 -16.79
N HIS A 69 -21.80 -6.24 -15.91
CA HIS A 69 -21.68 -4.79 -15.82
C HIS A 69 -20.26 -4.32 -16.13
N ALA A 70 -19.48 -5.11 -16.86
CA ALA A 70 -18.06 -4.86 -17.11
C ALA A 70 -17.79 -3.48 -17.74
N GLU A 71 -18.69 -3.02 -18.63
CA GLU A 71 -18.59 -1.72 -19.30
C GLU A 71 -18.63 -0.52 -18.36
N LYS A 72 -19.13 -0.69 -17.12
CA LYS A 72 -19.21 0.35 -16.09
C LYS A 72 -18.05 0.31 -15.10
N ILE A 73 -17.24 -0.75 -15.17
CA ILE A 73 -16.19 -1.01 -14.17
C ILE A 73 -14.81 -0.65 -14.75
N GLN A 74 -14.07 0.17 -14.03
CA GLN A 74 -12.72 0.60 -14.39
C GLN A 74 -11.70 0.15 -13.34
N PRO A 75 -10.42 -0.07 -13.70
CA PRO A 75 -9.37 -0.50 -12.77
C PRO A 75 -9.24 0.38 -11.53
N ALA A 76 -9.34 1.71 -11.69
CA ALA A 76 -9.28 2.67 -10.59
C ALA A 76 -10.37 2.45 -9.53
N MET A 77 -11.52 1.90 -9.91
CA MET A 77 -12.62 1.62 -8.98
C MET A 77 -12.28 0.49 -8.00
N PHE A 78 -11.46 -0.49 -8.40
CA PHE A 78 -10.97 -1.52 -7.47
C PHE A 78 -10.04 -0.94 -6.43
N ILE A 79 -9.22 0.05 -6.80
CA ILE A 79 -8.33 0.75 -5.86
C ILE A 79 -9.18 1.50 -4.83
N ARG A 80 -10.17 2.28 -5.30
CA ARG A 80 -11.08 3.02 -4.43
C ARG A 80 -11.88 2.11 -3.52
N TRP A 81 -12.35 0.97 -4.05
CA TRP A 81 -13.07 -0.06 -3.28
C TRP A 81 -12.20 -0.62 -2.15
N LEU A 82 -10.92 -0.91 -2.42
CA LEU A 82 -9.97 -1.36 -1.39
C LEU A 82 -9.70 -0.30 -0.33
N GLU A 83 -9.58 0.98 -0.71
CA GLU A 83 -9.43 2.09 0.25
C GLU A 83 -10.58 2.15 1.26
N LEU A 84 -11.81 2.12 0.77
CA LEU A 84 -12.99 2.14 1.61
C LEU A 84 -13.11 0.87 2.46
N TRP A 85 -12.68 -0.28 1.91
CA TRP A 85 -12.63 -1.54 2.65
C TRP A 85 -11.65 -1.49 3.81
N HIS A 86 -10.44 -0.93 3.60
CA HIS A 86 -9.45 -0.71 4.65
C HIS A 86 -10.02 0.17 5.76
N GLN A 87 -10.62 1.31 5.40
CA GLN A 87 -11.24 2.21 6.38
C GLN A 87 -12.32 1.51 7.23
N ALA A 88 -13.18 0.70 6.63
CA ALA A 88 -14.26 0.02 7.35
C ALA A 88 -13.73 -1.10 8.26
N THR A 89 -12.76 -1.86 7.80
CA THR A 89 -12.17 -2.96 8.59
C THR A 89 -11.31 -2.44 9.73
N ASP A 90 -10.50 -1.39 9.50
CA ASP A 90 -9.65 -0.79 10.54
C ASP A 90 -10.48 -0.10 11.63
N GLU A 91 -11.65 0.46 11.28
CA GLU A 91 -12.56 1.08 12.24
C GLU A 91 -13.24 0.06 13.17
N LEU A 92 -13.57 -1.12 12.66
CA LEU A 92 -14.49 -2.04 13.34
C LEU A 92 -13.85 -3.33 13.88
N LEU A 93 -12.64 -3.65 13.42
CA LEU A 93 -11.99 -4.92 13.76
C LEU A 93 -10.63 -4.70 14.43
N PRO A 94 -10.20 -5.67 15.27
CA PRO A 94 -8.82 -5.70 15.72
C PRO A 94 -7.84 -5.78 14.55
N THR A 95 -6.68 -5.13 14.68
CA THR A 95 -5.69 -4.95 13.61
C THR A 95 -5.35 -6.24 12.86
N GLN A 96 -5.15 -7.36 13.56
CA GLN A 96 -4.80 -8.63 12.91
C GLN A 96 -5.95 -9.15 12.03
N THR A 97 -7.18 -9.14 12.55
CA THR A 97 -8.38 -9.58 11.82
C THR A 97 -8.67 -8.68 10.61
N ALA A 98 -8.50 -7.36 10.78
CA ALA A 98 -8.62 -6.39 9.68
C ALA A 98 -7.63 -6.71 8.56
N ARG A 99 -6.35 -6.94 8.87
CA ARG A 99 -5.31 -7.30 7.89
C ARG A 99 -5.64 -8.60 7.13
N GLU A 100 -6.18 -9.60 7.79
CA GLU A 100 -6.58 -10.86 7.15
C GLU A 100 -7.71 -10.65 6.15
N MET A 101 -8.74 -9.87 6.51
CA MET A 101 -9.84 -9.52 5.61
C MET A 101 -9.36 -8.65 4.44
N GLN A 102 -8.48 -7.70 4.69
CA GLN A 102 -7.87 -6.82 3.68
C GLN A 102 -7.04 -7.62 2.67
N ALA A 103 -6.24 -8.60 3.11
CA ALA A 103 -5.47 -9.47 2.24
C ALA A 103 -6.37 -10.29 1.29
N LYS A 104 -7.48 -10.82 1.80
CA LYS A 104 -8.48 -11.52 0.98
C LYS A 104 -9.13 -10.58 -0.03
N ALA A 105 -9.54 -9.38 0.39
CA ALA A 105 -10.13 -8.37 -0.48
C ALA A 105 -9.17 -7.97 -1.61
N LYS A 106 -7.89 -7.75 -1.30
CA LYS A 106 -6.84 -7.44 -2.30
C LYS A 106 -6.72 -8.55 -3.35
N THR A 107 -6.71 -9.82 -2.93
CA THR A 107 -6.66 -10.95 -3.86
C THR A 107 -7.87 -11.01 -4.79
N ILE A 108 -9.08 -10.75 -4.26
CA ILE A 108 -10.33 -10.73 -5.02
C ILE A 108 -10.30 -9.57 -6.04
N ALA A 109 -9.97 -8.36 -5.58
CA ALA A 109 -9.90 -7.18 -6.42
C ALA A 109 -8.89 -7.33 -7.57
N ALA A 110 -7.70 -7.86 -7.29
CA ALA A 110 -6.69 -8.13 -8.31
C ALA A 110 -7.17 -9.12 -9.38
N ARG A 111 -7.85 -10.19 -8.96
CA ARG A 111 -8.43 -11.16 -9.89
C ARG A 111 -9.54 -10.54 -10.72
N PHE A 112 -10.41 -9.76 -10.11
CA PHE A 112 -11.54 -9.14 -10.80
C PHE A 112 -11.08 -8.06 -11.78
N SER A 113 -10.13 -7.20 -11.41
CA SER A 113 -9.55 -6.23 -12.32
C SER A 113 -8.95 -6.89 -13.57
N LEU A 114 -8.18 -7.97 -13.38
CA LEU A 114 -7.62 -8.71 -14.51
C LEU A 114 -8.71 -9.34 -15.40
N MET A 115 -9.72 -9.95 -14.80
CA MET A 115 -10.75 -10.68 -15.56
C MET A 115 -11.80 -9.77 -16.21
N ILE A 116 -12.08 -8.61 -15.63
CA ILE A 116 -13.11 -7.68 -16.07
C ILE A 116 -12.52 -6.59 -16.97
N CYS A 117 -11.38 -6.00 -16.57
CA CYS A 117 -10.77 -4.89 -17.27
C CYS A 117 -9.57 -5.29 -18.13
N GLY A 118 -9.08 -6.55 -18.03
CA GLY A 118 -7.86 -6.99 -18.71
C GLY A 118 -6.57 -6.44 -18.09
N GLU A 119 -6.65 -5.71 -16.99
CA GLU A 119 -5.53 -5.03 -16.36
C GLU A 119 -5.21 -5.63 -14.99
N LYS A 120 -3.92 -5.86 -14.74
CA LYS A 120 -3.46 -6.19 -13.41
C LYS A 120 -3.56 -4.95 -12.54
N LEU A 121 -4.24 -5.05 -11.40
CA LEU A 121 -4.06 -4.04 -10.34
C LEU A 121 -2.58 -4.02 -9.98
N ILE A 122 -1.96 -2.87 -10.20
CA ILE A 122 -0.61 -2.62 -9.69
C ILE A 122 -0.77 -2.60 -8.17
N ALA A 123 -0.18 -3.59 -7.52
CA ALA A 123 -0.33 -3.81 -6.07
C ALA A 123 0.07 -2.59 -5.22
N ASP A 124 0.85 -1.68 -5.81
CA ASP A 124 1.34 -0.46 -5.17
C ASP A 124 0.36 0.73 -5.24
N ALA A 125 -0.75 0.61 -5.97
CA ALA A 125 -1.78 1.66 -6.05
C ALA A 125 -2.83 1.59 -4.92
N VAL A 126 -2.82 0.54 -4.10
CA VAL A 126 -3.66 0.47 -2.90
C VAL A 126 -2.96 1.23 -1.80
N PRO A 127 -3.52 2.32 -1.26
CA PRO A 127 -2.97 2.97 -0.08
C PRO A 127 -2.93 1.93 1.05
N GLN A 128 -1.76 1.42 1.34
CA GLN A 128 -1.56 0.78 2.63
C GLN A 128 -1.56 1.91 3.67
N PRO A 129 -2.16 1.70 4.87
CA PRO A 129 -1.87 2.61 5.97
C PRO A 129 -0.34 2.70 6.04
N PRO A 130 0.24 3.88 6.28
CA PRO A 130 1.67 4.09 6.21
C PRO A 130 2.39 3.30 7.30
N THR A 131 2.53 2.01 7.09
CA THR A 131 3.61 1.27 7.71
C THR A 131 4.84 1.66 6.91
N ALA A 132 5.70 2.45 7.51
CA ALA A 132 7.00 2.73 6.93
C ALA A 132 7.58 1.41 6.40
N PRO A 133 7.91 1.31 5.10
CA PRO A 133 8.43 0.07 4.55
C PRO A 133 9.67 -0.29 5.36
N THR A 134 9.62 -1.44 6.03
CA THR A 134 10.77 -1.93 6.81
C THR A 134 11.89 -2.20 5.82
N PRO A 135 13.07 -1.62 5.98
CA PRO A 135 14.19 -1.89 5.11
C PRO A 135 14.56 -3.37 5.21
N TYR A 136 14.77 -4.03 4.08
CA TYR A 136 15.27 -5.41 4.08
C TYR A 136 16.75 -5.49 4.44
N ARG A 137 17.45 -4.37 4.34
CA ARG A 137 18.87 -4.22 4.72
C ARG A 137 19.13 -2.79 5.18
N ILE A 138 19.94 -2.65 6.25
CA ILE A 138 20.48 -1.39 6.73
C ILE A 138 22.02 -1.52 6.71
N SER A 139 22.71 -0.51 6.21
CA SER A 139 24.19 -0.47 6.28
C SER A 139 24.66 -0.30 7.73
N SER A 140 25.93 -0.55 7.96
CA SER A 140 26.61 -0.03 9.16
C SER A 140 26.50 1.50 9.21
N LEU A 141 26.68 2.06 10.38
CA LEU A 141 26.84 3.51 10.52
C LEU A 141 28.20 3.90 9.94
N PHE A 142 28.19 4.80 8.97
CA PHE A 142 29.38 5.35 8.35
C PHE A 142 29.66 6.75 8.90
N ASP A 143 30.91 7.08 9.05
CA ASP A 143 31.42 8.42 9.24
C ASP A 143 32.25 8.87 8.04
N GLU A 144 32.79 10.09 8.05
CA GLU A 144 33.59 10.64 6.96
C GLU A 144 34.84 9.82 6.61
N THR A 145 35.32 8.95 7.53
CA THR A 145 36.50 8.09 7.34
C THR A 145 36.15 6.69 6.86
N THR A 146 34.98 6.19 7.22
CA THR A 146 34.49 4.83 6.93
C THR A 146 33.52 4.78 5.78
N LEU A 147 33.08 5.95 5.26
CA LEU A 147 32.16 6.04 4.15
C LEU A 147 32.79 5.42 2.89
N PRO A 148 32.16 4.39 2.27
CA PRO A 148 32.68 3.76 1.07
C PRO A 148 32.89 4.74 -0.07
N ARG A 149 34.05 4.71 -0.72
CA ARG A 149 34.37 5.58 -1.86
C ARG A 149 33.35 5.47 -3.00
N ALA A 150 32.70 4.31 -3.13
CA ALA A 150 31.65 4.10 -4.12
C ALA A 150 30.44 5.04 -3.90
N LEU A 151 30.15 5.45 -2.66
CA LEU A 151 29.07 6.38 -2.35
C LEU A 151 29.42 7.84 -2.66
N LEU A 152 30.74 8.16 -2.73
CA LEU A 152 31.24 9.48 -3.10
C LEU A 152 31.33 9.68 -4.62
N GLY A 153 31.40 8.60 -5.38
CA GLY A 153 31.40 8.63 -6.84
C GLY A 153 29.99 8.40 -7.40
N ALA A 154 29.78 8.81 -8.65
CA ALA A 154 28.51 8.57 -9.34
C ALA A 154 28.23 7.07 -9.46
N HIS A 155 27.11 6.63 -8.91
CA HIS A 155 26.65 5.23 -8.94
C HIS A 155 25.12 5.19 -8.94
N ALA A 156 24.55 4.01 -9.22
CA ALA A 156 23.11 3.80 -9.19
C ALA A 156 22.75 2.51 -8.43
N LEU A 157 21.58 2.49 -7.84
CA LEU A 157 21.00 1.27 -7.28
C LEU A 157 20.48 0.38 -8.40
N LYS A 158 20.41 -0.92 -8.14
CA LYS A 158 19.86 -1.89 -9.10
C LYS A 158 18.37 -1.65 -9.31
N ALA A 159 17.86 -2.09 -10.47
CA ALA A 159 16.43 -2.13 -10.76
C ALA A 159 15.64 -2.76 -9.59
N GLY A 160 14.54 -2.10 -9.18
CA GLY A 160 13.69 -2.56 -8.08
C GLY A 160 14.25 -2.31 -6.67
N THR A 161 15.45 -1.75 -6.52
CA THR A 161 16.02 -1.38 -5.22
C THR A 161 15.89 0.10 -4.97
N TRP A 162 15.25 0.48 -3.89
CA TRP A 162 15.17 1.85 -3.39
C TRP A 162 16.12 2.03 -2.20
N GLY A 163 16.64 3.22 -2.03
CA GLY A 163 17.49 3.57 -0.89
C GLY A 163 16.92 4.74 -0.09
N ILE A 164 17.31 4.82 1.19
CA ILE A 164 17.16 6.04 1.99
C ILE A 164 18.52 6.34 2.62
N VAL A 165 19.02 7.55 2.41
CA VAL A 165 20.14 8.07 3.18
C VAL A 165 19.60 8.79 4.40
N ARG A 166 20.00 8.32 5.59
CA ARG A 166 19.69 8.98 6.86
C ARG A 166 20.96 9.51 7.50
N VAL A 167 20.99 10.81 7.73
CA VAL A 167 22.02 11.47 8.52
C VAL A 167 21.61 11.43 9.98
N GLU A 168 22.49 10.95 10.85
CA GLU A 168 22.30 10.93 12.31
C GLU A 168 22.99 12.10 12.98
N GLU A 169 24.18 12.48 12.47
CA GLU A 169 24.96 13.63 12.97
C GLU A 169 25.63 14.34 11.77
N GLY A 170 25.74 15.65 11.86
CA GLY A 170 26.41 16.44 10.82
C GLY A 170 25.61 16.66 9.57
N GLN A 171 26.28 16.80 8.43
CA GLN A 171 25.66 17.15 7.15
C GLN A 171 26.36 16.46 5.98
N VAL A 172 25.61 16.12 4.91
CA VAL A 172 26.15 15.61 3.65
C VAL A 172 25.34 16.18 2.50
N ARG A 173 25.97 16.49 1.36
CA ARG A 173 25.26 16.87 0.14
C ARG A 173 24.92 15.61 -0.66
N TYR A 174 23.68 15.50 -1.08
CA TYR A 174 23.18 14.48 -1.97
C TYR A 174 22.95 15.09 -3.35
N ARG A 175 23.58 14.51 -4.35
CA ARG A 175 23.42 14.88 -5.75
C ARG A 175 22.75 13.73 -6.50
N GLU A 176 21.79 14.08 -7.32
CA GLU A 176 21.03 13.12 -8.15
C GLU A 176 21.01 13.63 -9.60
N ASP A 177 21.16 12.72 -10.54
CA ASP A 177 21.14 13.06 -11.96
C ASP A 177 19.74 13.58 -12.36
N GLY A 178 19.72 14.64 -13.18
CA GLY A 178 18.47 15.33 -13.53
C GLY A 178 18.01 16.40 -12.52
N ILE A 179 18.68 16.54 -11.36
CA ILE A 179 18.40 17.61 -10.38
C ILE A 179 19.52 18.64 -10.42
N SER A 180 19.16 19.91 -10.71
CA SER A 180 20.14 20.98 -10.95
C SER A 180 20.96 21.37 -9.72
N SER A 181 20.45 21.16 -8.50
CA SER A 181 21.13 21.57 -7.26
C SER A 181 21.23 20.42 -6.27
N PRO A 182 22.39 20.20 -5.62
CA PRO A 182 22.51 19.20 -4.58
C PRO A 182 21.64 19.55 -3.39
N ARG A 183 21.03 18.53 -2.76
CA ARG A 183 20.29 18.68 -1.51
C ARG A 183 21.24 18.52 -0.33
N LEU A 184 21.14 19.42 0.64
CA LEU A 184 21.81 19.25 1.93
C LEU A 184 20.95 18.31 2.80
N LEU A 185 21.54 17.22 3.27
CA LEU A 185 20.91 16.28 4.19
C LEU A 185 21.51 16.50 5.58
N GLU A 186 20.62 16.51 6.56
CA GLU A 186 20.93 16.66 7.98
C GLU A 186 19.96 15.77 8.78
N PRO A 187 20.15 15.61 10.11
CA PRO A 187 19.21 14.84 10.92
C PRO A 187 17.77 15.28 10.72
N GLY A 188 16.88 14.33 10.40
CA GLY A 188 15.46 14.61 10.09
C GLY A 188 15.15 14.93 8.63
N THR A 189 16.16 15.11 7.76
CA THR A 189 15.95 15.38 6.31
C THR A 189 16.55 14.25 5.44
N PRO A 190 15.94 13.05 5.40
CA PRO A 190 16.46 11.95 4.61
C PRO A 190 16.33 12.21 3.10
N ALA A 191 17.12 11.50 2.29
CA ALA A 191 16.92 11.43 0.84
C ALA A 191 16.47 10.04 0.43
N ILE A 192 15.40 9.96 -0.38
CA ILE A 192 15.00 8.75 -1.08
C ILE A 192 15.83 8.65 -2.35
N ILE A 193 16.43 7.49 -2.57
CA ILE A 193 17.24 7.16 -3.74
C ILE A 193 16.40 6.24 -4.65
N PRO A 194 16.01 6.70 -5.85
CA PRO A 194 15.33 5.86 -6.82
C PRO A 194 16.26 4.77 -7.40
N PRO A 195 15.71 3.61 -7.85
CA PRO A 195 16.47 2.65 -8.61
C PRO A 195 16.97 3.25 -9.93
N GLU A 196 18.12 2.79 -10.40
CA GLU A 196 18.72 3.10 -11.71
C GLU A 196 19.07 4.58 -11.97
N ILE A 197 18.79 5.48 -11.02
CA ILE A 197 19.17 6.89 -11.11
C ILE A 197 20.56 7.09 -10.53
N SER A 198 21.44 7.71 -11.32
CA SER A 198 22.81 8.04 -10.91
C SER A 198 22.81 9.10 -9.81
N HIS A 199 23.56 8.85 -8.76
CA HIS A 199 23.64 9.75 -7.60
C HIS A 199 24.98 9.59 -6.88
N ASN A 200 25.33 10.56 -6.03
CA ASN A 200 26.50 10.51 -5.16
C ASN A 200 26.30 11.38 -3.91
N LEU A 201 27.17 11.14 -2.94
CA LEU A 201 27.31 11.97 -1.75
C LEU A 201 28.56 12.84 -1.84
N GLU A 202 28.45 14.08 -1.37
CA GLU A 202 29.59 14.99 -1.24
C GLU A 202 29.71 15.38 0.23
N LEU A 203 30.88 15.11 0.84
CA LEU A 203 31.13 15.46 2.24
C LEU A 203 31.10 16.99 2.40
N ALA A 204 30.35 17.47 3.38
CA ALA A 204 30.24 18.87 3.75
C ALA A 204 30.88 19.18 5.13
N GLY A 205 31.50 18.17 5.74
CA GLY A 205 32.11 18.21 7.09
C GLY A 205 32.00 16.84 7.75
N PRO A 206 32.23 16.75 9.07
CA PRO A 206 32.00 15.53 9.82
C PRO A 206 30.54 15.08 9.71
N VAL A 207 30.33 13.78 9.52
CA VAL A 207 29.00 13.22 9.32
C VAL A 207 28.92 11.81 9.87
N LYS A 208 27.74 11.44 10.41
CA LYS A 208 27.37 10.05 10.63
C LYS A 208 26.09 9.77 9.89
N LEU A 209 26.10 8.75 9.05
CA LEU A 209 24.96 8.37 8.24
C LEU A 209 24.85 6.86 8.05
N ARG A 210 23.66 6.40 7.72
CA ARG A 210 23.38 5.05 7.24
C ARG A 210 22.54 5.05 5.98
N VAL A 211 22.57 3.95 5.25
CA VAL A 211 21.75 3.71 4.08
C VAL A 211 20.81 2.53 4.35
N GLU A 212 19.53 2.76 4.17
CA GLU A 212 18.48 1.74 4.23
C GLU A 212 18.14 1.30 2.81
N PHE A 213 17.93 0.00 2.60
CA PHE A 213 17.54 -0.56 1.31
C PHE A 213 16.15 -1.17 1.39
N HIS A 214 15.33 -0.87 0.39
CA HIS A 214 13.93 -1.26 0.30
C HIS A 214 13.65 -1.90 -1.06
N ASP A 215 12.70 -2.84 -1.10
CA ASP A 215 12.23 -3.51 -2.33
C ASP A 215 11.14 -2.73 -3.08
N ARG A 216 10.70 -1.59 -2.52
CA ARG A 216 9.68 -0.68 -3.07
C ARG A 216 9.93 0.74 -2.58
N ARG A 217 9.30 1.71 -3.23
CA ARG A 217 9.44 3.12 -2.86
C ARG A 217 9.06 3.35 -1.39
N PRO A 218 9.98 3.84 -0.55
CA PRO A 218 9.67 4.22 0.82
C PRO A 218 8.79 5.47 0.83
N VAL A 219 7.82 5.49 1.75
CA VAL A 219 6.99 6.69 2.00
C VAL A 219 7.69 7.47 3.10
N GLU A 220 8.03 8.73 2.84
CA GLU A 220 8.56 9.62 3.87
C GLU A 220 7.45 9.90 4.89
N ILE A 221 7.61 9.39 6.10
CA ILE A 221 6.82 9.84 7.24
C ILE A 221 7.63 10.97 7.87
N TYR A 222 7.25 12.21 7.58
CA TYR A 222 7.74 13.36 8.36
C TYR A 222 7.16 13.23 9.77
N GLN A 223 8.00 12.86 10.73
CA GLN A 223 7.66 13.06 12.12
C GLN A 223 7.87 14.56 12.41
N HIS A 224 6.77 15.26 12.64
CA HIS A 224 6.77 16.59 13.23
C HIS A 224 7.02 16.50 14.73
#